data_84e80a8c16624d2c8effa2c8ef328820
#
_entry.id   84e80a8c16624d2c8effa2c8ef328820
#
_cell.length_a   1.000
_cell.length_b   1.000
_cell.length_c   1.000
_cell.angle_alpha   90.00
_cell.angle_beta   90.00
_cell.angle_gamma   90.00
#
_symmetry.space_group_name_H-M   'P 1'
#
loop_
_entity.id
_entity.type
_entity.pdbx_description
1 polymer ?
#
loop_
_entity_poly.entity_id
_entity_poly.type
_entity_poly.pdbx_seq_one_letter_code
_entity_poly.pdbx_strand_id
1 'polypeptide(L)'
;MSFLETLHRVVDWCVGFSGRVFVLFAVIAIVLVLIEMLVYAAAKKPKTGHKKRVALITGASSGLGREYAKRLDRTERGLDEIWLVARRADRLNALAGELGCGTHVLPLDLTKPESLTALKTALRESDVEVAVLINCAGLGKIGNYAKLSLADSDNMIEVNDRAAVDVTVTALPFMGPGGRILEICSTAAFQPLQHFGVYAASKVFLYHYTRALRMELLPRHIRVTAVCPYWMRDTEFIPIAKAAEAKGEKPAIKNFAFGVPADRVARRSLRTNRLGMAVSTPGLFCTIHRFFSKLLPREVLLYFWELLRRL
;
A
#
# COMPACT_ATOMS: atom_id res chain seq x y z
N MET A 1 3.82 -33.49 -47.59
CA MET A 1 3.83 -33.05 -46.19
C MET A 1 2.41 -33.17 -45.66
N SER A 2 2.19 -33.96 -44.63
CA SER A 2 0.84 -34.16 -44.08
C SER A 2 0.35 -32.90 -43.34
N PHE A 3 -0.95 -32.70 -43.27
CA PHE A 3 -1.56 -31.62 -42.51
C PHE A 3 -1.06 -31.60 -41.06
N LEU A 4 -0.87 -32.75 -40.44
CA LEU A 4 -0.34 -32.93 -39.09
C LEU A 4 1.11 -32.45 -38.94
N GLU A 5 1.98 -32.68 -39.91
CA GLU A 5 3.37 -32.19 -39.91
C GLU A 5 3.42 -30.67 -40.03
N THR A 6 2.54 -30.09 -40.85
CA THR A 6 2.45 -28.63 -40.97
C THR A 6 1.94 -27.99 -39.67
N LEU A 7 0.92 -28.59 -39.04
CA LEU A 7 0.37 -28.13 -37.78
C LEU A 7 1.41 -28.21 -36.67
N HIS A 8 2.18 -29.31 -36.57
CA HIS A 8 3.27 -29.43 -35.58
C HIS A 8 4.31 -28.33 -35.75
N ARG A 9 4.77 -28.07 -36.96
CA ARG A 9 5.74 -27.02 -37.25
C ARG A 9 5.21 -25.61 -36.86
N VAL A 10 3.94 -25.33 -37.13
CA VAL A 10 3.31 -24.06 -36.75
C VAL A 10 3.22 -23.92 -35.23
N VAL A 11 2.82 -24.98 -34.54
CA VAL A 11 2.77 -25.02 -33.07
C VAL A 11 4.17 -24.83 -32.48
N ASP A 12 5.17 -25.56 -32.96
CA ASP A 12 6.56 -25.42 -32.49
C ASP A 12 7.14 -24.03 -32.75
N TRP A 13 6.83 -23.43 -33.91
CA TRP A 13 7.22 -22.07 -34.22
C TRP A 13 6.55 -21.08 -33.30
N CYS A 14 5.23 -21.19 -33.05
CA CYS A 14 4.49 -20.33 -32.14
C CYS A 14 5.01 -20.43 -30.70
N VAL A 15 5.28 -21.64 -30.22
CA VAL A 15 5.83 -21.90 -28.89
C VAL A 15 7.26 -21.32 -28.77
N GLY A 16 8.10 -21.57 -29.76
CA GLY A 16 9.47 -21.03 -29.80
C GLY A 16 9.50 -19.50 -29.90
N PHE A 17 8.62 -18.92 -30.72
CA PHE A 17 8.47 -17.45 -30.83
C PHE A 17 7.98 -16.84 -29.56
N SER A 18 6.91 -17.37 -28.95
CA SER A 18 6.38 -16.86 -27.68
C SER A 18 7.39 -16.97 -26.55
N GLY A 19 8.17 -18.06 -26.50
CA GLY A 19 9.25 -18.21 -25.53
C GLY A 19 10.35 -17.16 -25.67
N ARG A 20 10.80 -16.86 -26.89
CA ARG A 20 11.80 -15.81 -27.14
C ARG A 20 11.28 -14.42 -26.79
N VAL A 21 10.03 -14.12 -27.15
CA VAL A 21 9.38 -12.86 -26.78
C VAL A 21 9.27 -12.71 -25.26
N PHE A 22 8.88 -13.78 -24.56
CA PHE A 22 8.81 -13.78 -23.10
C PHE A 22 10.19 -13.52 -22.45
N VAL A 23 11.24 -14.19 -22.94
CA VAL A 23 12.62 -13.96 -22.45
C VAL A 23 13.06 -12.51 -22.69
N LEU A 24 12.79 -11.97 -23.88
CA LEU A 24 13.09 -10.57 -24.19
C LEU A 24 12.41 -9.60 -23.22
N PHE A 25 11.11 -9.77 -22.98
CA PHE A 25 10.39 -8.94 -22.02
C PHE A 25 10.91 -9.09 -20.58
N ALA A 26 11.29 -10.30 -20.18
CA ALA A 26 11.89 -10.55 -18.88
C ALA A 26 13.23 -9.83 -18.74
N VAL A 27 14.08 -9.89 -19.75
CA VAL A 27 15.37 -9.17 -19.76
C VAL A 27 15.16 -7.66 -19.72
N ILE A 28 14.27 -7.11 -20.54
CA ILE A 28 13.93 -5.67 -20.51
C ILE A 28 13.44 -5.27 -19.11
N ALA A 29 12.57 -6.05 -18.50
CA ALA A 29 12.06 -5.77 -17.17
C ALA A 29 13.17 -5.77 -16.11
N ILE A 30 14.10 -6.72 -16.19
CA ILE A 30 15.28 -6.76 -15.29
C ILE A 30 16.17 -5.53 -15.50
N VAL A 31 16.48 -5.17 -16.74
CA VAL A 31 17.30 -4.01 -17.07
C VAL A 31 16.65 -2.72 -16.54
N LEU A 32 15.35 -2.54 -16.74
CA LEU A 32 14.63 -1.38 -16.22
C LEU A 32 14.67 -1.30 -14.69
N VAL A 33 14.52 -2.43 -13.99
CA VAL A 33 14.65 -2.49 -12.53
C VAL A 33 16.08 -2.11 -12.10
N LEU A 34 17.09 -2.60 -12.80
CA LEU A 34 18.49 -2.26 -12.50
C LEU A 34 18.77 -0.77 -12.74
N ILE A 35 18.25 -0.19 -13.81
CA ILE A 35 18.34 1.26 -14.07
C ILE A 35 17.68 2.05 -12.94
N GLU A 36 16.47 1.69 -12.53
CA GLU A 36 15.82 2.34 -11.39
C GLU A 36 16.67 2.25 -10.11
N MET A 37 17.25 1.07 -9.83
CA MET A 37 18.11 0.89 -8.66
C MET A 37 19.35 1.80 -8.74
N LEU A 38 19.98 1.91 -9.91
CA LEU A 38 21.13 2.79 -10.14
C LEU A 38 20.76 4.27 -9.98
N VAL A 39 19.60 4.70 -10.49
CA VAL A 39 19.11 6.08 -10.30
C VAL A 39 18.94 6.39 -8.81
N TYR A 40 18.34 5.47 -8.04
CA TYR A 40 18.23 5.68 -6.59
C TYR A 40 19.55 5.58 -5.84
N ALA A 41 20.51 4.78 -6.31
CA ALA A 41 21.84 4.69 -5.71
C ALA A 41 22.69 5.94 -5.99
N ALA A 42 22.50 6.55 -7.16
CA ALA A 42 23.17 7.79 -7.55
C ALA A 42 22.61 9.03 -6.82
N ALA A 43 21.47 8.90 -6.12
CA ALA A 43 20.91 9.99 -5.33
C ALA A 43 21.94 10.43 -4.28
N LYS A 44 22.40 11.67 -4.39
CA LYS A 44 23.23 12.27 -3.34
C LYS A 44 22.46 12.19 -2.03
N LYS A 45 23.11 11.72 -0.97
CA LYS A 45 22.54 11.81 0.37
C LYS A 45 22.09 13.26 0.57
N PRO A 46 20.86 13.48 1.11
CA PRO A 46 20.44 14.84 1.38
C PRO A 46 21.54 15.53 2.17
N LYS A 47 21.95 16.72 1.71
CA LYS A 47 22.76 17.57 2.58
C LYS A 47 21.91 17.77 3.80
N THR A 48 22.36 17.30 4.94
CA THR A 48 21.75 17.56 6.24
C THR A 48 21.77 19.07 6.45
N GLY A 49 20.77 19.75 5.89
CA GLY A 49 20.39 21.09 6.34
C GLY A 49 19.85 20.96 7.76
N HIS A 50 19.77 22.06 8.50
CA HIS A 50 19.32 22.08 9.88
C HIS A 50 17.83 21.69 10.11
N LYS A 51 17.15 21.14 9.08
CA LYS A 51 15.74 20.71 9.18
C LYS A 51 15.60 19.39 9.92
N LYS A 52 14.65 19.33 10.83
CA LYS A 52 14.28 18.07 11.51
C LYS A 52 13.77 17.05 10.47
N ARG A 53 14.30 15.85 10.50
CA ARG A 53 13.88 14.77 9.62
C ARG A 53 12.79 13.95 10.27
N VAL A 54 11.61 13.93 9.64
CA VAL A 54 10.43 13.29 10.24
C VAL A 54 9.89 12.14 9.41
N ALA A 55 9.25 11.20 10.09
CA ALA A 55 8.37 10.22 9.46
C ALA A 55 6.92 10.62 9.72
N LEU A 56 6.14 10.81 8.66
CA LEU A 56 4.71 11.13 8.72
C LEU A 56 3.89 9.87 8.48
N ILE A 57 3.06 9.46 9.45
CA ILE A 57 2.30 8.21 9.39
C ILE A 57 0.82 8.50 9.60
N THR A 58 -0.01 8.24 8.59
CA THR A 58 -1.46 8.29 8.72
C THR A 58 -2.02 6.95 9.23
N GLY A 59 -3.16 6.99 9.93
CA GLY A 59 -3.74 5.79 10.53
C GLY A 59 -2.92 5.21 11.68
N ALA A 60 -2.09 6.04 12.36
CA ALA A 60 -1.14 5.60 13.37
C ALA A 60 -1.79 5.09 14.67
N SER A 61 -3.07 5.36 14.91
CA SER A 61 -3.75 5.03 16.18
C SER A 61 -4.00 3.53 16.40
N SER A 62 -3.79 2.67 15.41
CA SER A 62 -4.00 1.22 15.55
C SER A 62 -3.34 0.40 14.45
N GLY A 63 -3.36 -0.93 14.60
CA GLY A 63 -3.00 -1.90 13.57
C GLY A 63 -1.66 -1.61 12.90
N LEU A 64 -1.66 -1.62 11.57
CA LEU A 64 -0.43 -1.51 10.79
C LEU A 64 0.27 -0.15 10.94
N GLY A 65 -0.48 0.95 11.06
CA GLY A 65 0.10 2.28 11.27
C GLY A 65 0.90 2.39 12.58
N ARG A 66 0.35 1.81 13.66
CA ARG A 66 1.05 1.69 14.95
C ARG A 66 2.32 0.86 14.83
N GLU A 67 2.28 -0.27 14.12
CA GLU A 67 3.45 -1.11 13.91
C GLU A 67 4.53 -0.44 13.05
N TYR A 68 4.14 0.40 12.09
CA TYR A 68 5.10 1.24 11.37
C TYR A 68 5.80 2.23 12.27
N ALA A 69 5.08 2.93 13.14
CA ALA A 69 5.68 3.88 14.08
C ALA A 69 6.70 3.18 15.00
N LYS A 70 6.30 2.08 15.65
CA LYS A 70 7.20 1.27 16.49
C LYS A 70 8.41 0.74 15.74
N ARG A 71 8.22 0.37 14.47
CA ARG A 71 9.31 -0.19 13.67
C ARG A 71 10.30 0.88 13.24
N LEU A 72 9.82 2.06 12.83
CA LEU A 72 10.68 3.18 12.46
C LEU A 72 11.49 3.67 13.65
N ASP A 73 10.87 3.82 14.82
CA ASP A 73 11.53 4.18 16.07
C ASP A 73 12.75 3.28 16.36
N ARG A 74 12.58 1.96 16.19
CA ARG A 74 13.65 0.98 16.48
C ARG A 74 14.72 0.89 15.40
N THR A 75 14.41 1.21 14.12
CA THR A 75 15.28 0.83 13.00
C THR A 75 15.73 1.98 12.12
N GLU A 76 15.18 3.17 12.26
CA GLU A 76 15.49 4.32 11.40
C GLU A 76 16.29 5.39 12.18
N ARG A 77 17.59 5.11 12.32
CA ARG A 77 18.53 6.02 13.01
C ARG A 77 18.76 7.30 12.19
N GLY A 78 18.10 8.32 12.36
CA GLY A 78 18.25 9.58 11.61
C GLY A 78 16.91 10.20 11.30
N LEU A 79 15.89 9.74 12.01
CA LEU A 79 14.66 10.48 12.22
C LEU A 79 14.76 11.20 13.57
N ASP A 80 14.40 12.47 13.56
CA ASP A 80 14.31 13.28 14.77
C ASP A 80 12.94 13.09 15.43
N GLU A 81 11.89 12.94 14.63
CA GLU A 81 10.52 12.79 15.12
C GLU A 81 9.70 11.82 14.26
N ILE A 82 8.68 11.22 14.88
CA ILE A 82 7.60 10.48 14.18
C ILE A 82 6.30 11.27 14.38
N TRP A 83 5.71 11.68 13.27
CA TRP A 83 4.44 12.39 13.21
C TRP A 83 3.28 11.41 13.08
N LEU A 84 2.43 11.40 14.09
CA LEU A 84 1.35 10.42 14.24
C LEU A 84 0.01 11.08 13.89
N VAL A 85 -0.59 10.68 12.78
CA VAL A 85 -1.85 11.25 12.27
C VAL A 85 -2.97 10.23 12.34
N ALA A 86 -4.04 10.51 13.08
CA ALA A 86 -5.30 9.78 13.11
C ALA A 86 -6.35 10.55 13.88
N ARG A 87 -7.60 10.08 13.90
CA ARG A 87 -8.72 10.76 14.61
C ARG A 87 -8.70 10.60 16.13
N ARG A 88 -8.16 9.49 16.65
CA ARG A 88 -8.23 9.11 18.08
C ARG A 88 -7.01 9.65 18.84
N ALA A 89 -7.16 10.81 19.43
CA ALA A 89 -6.08 11.51 20.16
C ALA A 89 -5.53 10.68 21.32
N ASP A 90 -6.41 10.04 22.10
CA ASP A 90 -6.06 9.19 23.23
C ASP A 90 -5.08 8.08 22.84
N ARG A 91 -5.36 7.41 21.74
CA ARG A 91 -4.51 6.31 21.22
C ARG A 91 -3.20 6.80 20.61
N LEU A 92 -3.22 7.98 19.98
CA LEU A 92 -2.00 8.60 19.47
C LEU A 92 -1.06 9.01 20.61
N ASN A 93 -1.59 9.61 21.68
CA ASN A 93 -0.83 9.98 22.86
C ASN A 93 -0.27 8.75 23.59
N ALA A 94 -1.06 7.68 23.72
CA ALA A 94 -0.58 6.41 24.26
C ALA A 94 0.58 5.84 23.44
N LEU A 95 0.46 5.84 22.10
CA LEU A 95 1.53 5.39 21.22
C LEU A 95 2.77 6.29 21.33
N ALA A 96 2.59 7.60 21.39
CA ALA A 96 3.70 8.56 21.57
C ALA A 96 4.51 8.26 22.83
N GLY A 97 3.85 7.90 23.93
CA GLY A 97 4.51 7.47 25.19
C GLY A 97 5.26 6.15 25.11
N GLU A 98 5.01 5.31 24.07
CA GLU A 98 5.72 4.05 23.86
C GLU A 98 6.98 4.19 22.97
N LEU A 99 7.13 5.33 22.26
CA LEU A 99 8.22 5.58 21.31
C LEU A 99 9.41 6.25 22.00
N GLY A 100 10.61 5.90 21.61
CA GLY A 100 11.85 6.45 22.15
C GLY A 100 12.31 7.73 21.47
N CYS A 101 11.90 7.98 20.21
CA CYS A 101 12.21 9.21 19.50
C CYS A 101 11.16 10.31 19.77
N GLY A 102 11.46 11.54 19.35
CA GLY A 102 10.50 12.64 19.38
C GLY A 102 9.21 12.29 18.63
N THR A 103 8.08 12.77 19.11
CA THR A 103 6.79 12.53 18.47
C THR A 103 5.98 13.81 18.34
N HIS A 104 5.25 13.93 17.23
CA HIS A 104 4.28 14.98 17.00
C HIS A 104 2.91 14.37 16.75
N VAL A 105 1.96 14.63 17.64
CA VAL A 105 0.62 14.04 17.59
C VAL A 105 -0.35 14.99 16.90
N LEU A 106 -0.98 14.53 15.82
CA LEU A 106 -1.92 15.26 15.00
C LEU A 106 -3.27 14.52 14.96
N PRO A 107 -4.23 14.87 15.85
CA PRO A 107 -5.55 14.24 15.87
C PRO A 107 -6.43 14.83 14.76
N LEU A 108 -6.24 14.35 13.53
CA LEU A 108 -6.89 14.87 12.32
C LEU A 108 -7.82 13.82 11.69
N ASP A 109 -8.98 14.27 11.22
CA ASP A 109 -9.83 13.52 10.30
C ASP A 109 -9.50 13.89 8.85
N LEU A 110 -8.76 13.03 8.17
CA LEU A 110 -8.25 13.30 6.83
C LEU A 110 -9.33 13.38 5.75
N THR A 111 -10.59 13.11 6.08
CA THR A 111 -11.73 13.34 5.16
C THR A 111 -12.17 14.82 5.16
N LYS A 112 -11.64 15.62 6.07
CA LYS A 112 -12.00 17.03 6.26
C LYS A 112 -10.96 17.96 5.65
N PRO A 113 -11.35 18.95 4.82
CA PRO A 113 -10.42 19.90 4.19
C PRO A 113 -9.58 20.70 5.22
N GLU A 114 -10.19 21.07 6.34
CA GLU A 114 -9.50 21.78 7.42
C GLU A 114 -8.35 20.98 8.03
N SER A 115 -8.47 19.66 8.07
CA SER A 115 -7.40 18.77 8.55
C SER A 115 -6.17 18.79 7.64
N LEU A 116 -6.36 18.89 6.33
CA LEU A 116 -5.25 19.02 5.38
C LEU A 116 -4.57 20.37 5.49
N THR A 117 -5.35 21.43 5.72
CA THR A 117 -4.83 22.77 6.00
C THR A 117 -4.00 22.77 7.28
N ALA A 118 -4.50 22.14 8.36
CA ALA A 118 -3.77 22.01 9.62
C ALA A 118 -2.48 21.20 9.45
N LEU A 119 -2.51 20.08 8.71
CA LEU A 119 -1.32 19.30 8.40
C LEU A 119 -0.26 20.11 7.65
N LYS A 120 -0.69 20.84 6.60
CA LYS A 120 0.20 21.70 5.80
C LYS A 120 0.83 22.79 6.64
N THR A 121 0.05 23.42 7.51
CA THR A 121 0.50 24.48 8.44
C THR A 121 1.53 23.92 9.41
N ALA A 122 1.24 22.78 10.05
CA ALA A 122 2.16 22.12 10.96
C ALA A 122 3.50 21.78 10.29
N LEU A 123 3.47 21.21 9.07
CA LEU A 123 4.69 20.89 8.30
C LEU A 123 5.53 22.14 8.00
N ARG A 124 4.88 23.25 7.67
CA ARG A 124 5.56 24.52 7.33
C ARG A 124 6.15 25.19 8.57
N GLU A 125 5.39 25.26 9.66
CA GLU A 125 5.81 25.97 10.89
C GLU A 125 6.92 25.23 11.64
N SER A 126 6.94 23.89 11.56
CA SER A 126 7.97 23.07 12.19
C SER A 126 9.28 22.99 11.39
N ASP A 127 9.35 23.58 10.21
CA ASP A 127 10.51 23.54 9.28
C ASP A 127 11.15 22.16 9.16
N VAL A 128 10.32 21.16 8.84
CA VAL A 128 10.73 19.76 8.77
C VAL A 128 11.02 19.30 7.35
N GLU A 129 11.83 18.23 7.24
CA GLU A 129 11.96 17.39 6.05
C GLU A 129 11.22 16.06 6.27
N VAL A 130 10.20 15.78 5.46
CA VAL A 130 9.51 14.49 5.49
C VAL A 130 10.39 13.45 4.81
N ALA A 131 11.15 12.71 5.61
CA ALA A 131 12.04 11.66 5.12
C ALA A 131 11.28 10.38 4.76
N VAL A 132 10.18 10.10 5.46
CA VAL A 132 9.32 8.93 5.22
C VAL A 132 7.85 9.35 5.34
N LEU A 133 7.07 9.13 4.29
CA LEU A 133 5.60 9.22 4.31
C LEU A 133 5.02 7.81 4.26
N ILE A 134 4.09 7.51 5.17
CA ILE A 134 3.33 6.26 5.18
C ILE A 134 1.85 6.56 5.22
N ASN A 135 1.17 6.42 4.08
CA ASN A 135 -0.27 6.53 3.99
C ASN A 135 -0.91 5.19 4.37
N CYS A 136 -1.20 5.05 5.67
CA CYS A 136 -1.76 3.84 6.26
C CYS A 136 -3.20 4.01 6.75
N ALA A 137 -3.75 5.22 6.72
CA ALA A 137 -5.17 5.42 6.97
C ALA A 137 -5.99 4.69 5.92
N GLY A 138 -6.98 3.93 6.35
CA GLY A 138 -7.83 3.17 5.45
C GLY A 138 -8.84 2.33 6.21
N LEU A 139 -9.93 2.01 5.55
CA LEU A 139 -10.98 1.16 6.08
C LEU A 139 -11.57 0.28 4.98
N GLY A 140 -12.24 -0.79 5.38
CA GLY A 140 -13.01 -1.66 4.51
C GLY A 140 -14.33 -2.02 5.15
N LYS A 141 -15.37 -2.22 4.33
CA LYS A 141 -16.69 -2.71 4.76
C LYS A 141 -17.10 -3.86 3.86
N ILE A 142 -17.41 -4.99 4.47
CA ILE A 142 -17.88 -6.19 3.78
C ILE A 142 -19.40 -6.07 3.64
N GLY A 143 -19.88 -6.19 2.40
CA GLY A 143 -21.29 -6.14 2.06
C GLY A 143 -21.48 -6.24 0.56
N ASN A 144 -22.65 -6.74 0.13
CA ASN A 144 -23.04 -6.68 -1.27
C ASN A 144 -23.69 -5.32 -1.60
N TYR A 145 -24.02 -5.10 -2.86
CA TYR A 145 -24.65 -3.87 -3.36
C TYR A 145 -25.94 -3.45 -2.62
N ALA A 146 -26.68 -4.43 -2.08
CA ALA A 146 -27.94 -4.15 -1.38
C ALA A 146 -27.78 -3.84 0.12
N LYS A 147 -26.62 -4.21 0.70
CA LYS A 147 -26.38 -4.11 2.16
C LYS A 147 -25.36 -3.02 2.53
N LEU A 148 -24.46 -2.69 1.61
CA LEU A 148 -23.49 -1.64 1.84
C LEU A 148 -24.19 -0.28 1.68
N SER A 149 -24.15 0.55 2.75
CA SER A 149 -24.72 1.89 2.69
C SER A 149 -23.93 2.81 1.77
N LEU A 150 -24.58 3.84 1.21
CA LEU A 150 -23.87 4.89 0.46
C LEU A 150 -22.82 5.55 1.33
N ALA A 151 -23.15 5.87 2.59
CA ALA A 151 -22.21 6.49 3.52
C ALA A 151 -20.96 5.63 3.79
N ASP A 152 -21.11 4.29 3.90
CA ASP A 152 -19.94 3.40 4.02
C ASP A 152 -19.10 3.38 2.74
N SER A 153 -19.76 3.40 1.58
CA SER A 153 -19.09 3.44 0.27
C SER A 153 -18.30 4.74 0.08
N ASP A 154 -18.95 5.86 0.33
CA ASP A 154 -18.34 7.19 0.25
C ASP A 154 -17.16 7.31 1.21
N ASN A 155 -17.33 6.87 2.46
CA ASN A 155 -16.26 6.92 3.45
C ASN A 155 -15.05 6.04 3.07
N MET A 156 -15.27 4.89 2.41
CA MET A 156 -14.16 4.09 1.87
C MET A 156 -13.39 4.84 0.78
N ILE A 157 -14.07 5.50 -0.14
CA ILE A 157 -13.45 6.28 -1.22
C ILE A 157 -12.71 7.49 -0.63
N GLU A 158 -13.36 8.22 0.27
CA GLU A 158 -12.78 9.39 0.92
C GLU A 158 -11.49 9.08 1.68
N VAL A 159 -11.50 8.02 2.48
CA VAL A 159 -10.36 7.68 3.33
C VAL A 159 -9.27 6.93 2.57
N ASN A 160 -9.64 5.95 1.72
CA ASN A 160 -8.66 5.09 1.06
C ASN A 160 -7.99 5.77 -0.14
N ASP A 161 -8.71 6.67 -0.83
CA ASP A 161 -8.30 7.24 -2.10
C ASP A 161 -8.00 8.73 -1.96
N ARG A 162 -9.02 9.56 -1.72
CA ARG A 162 -8.84 11.02 -1.68
C ARG A 162 -7.86 11.44 -0.58
N ALA A 163 -8.05 10.98 0.65
CA ALA A 163 -7.17 11.37 1.76
C ALA A 163 -5.72 10.94 1.53
N ALA A 164 -5.48 9.77 0.94
CA ALA A 164 -4.12 9.30 0.62
C ALA A 164 -3.44 10.20 -0.43
N VAL A 165 -4.17 10.58 -1.49
CA VAL A 165 -3.68 11.52 -2.52
C VAL A 165 -3.40 12.89 -1.91
N ASP A 166 -4.35 13.43 -1.15
CA ASP A 166 -4.27 14.77 -0.57
C ASP A 166 -3.10 14.89 0.42
N VAL A 167 -2.92 13.90 1.29
CA VAL A 167 -1.77 13.85 2.21
C VAL A 167 -0.45 13.75 1.45
N THR A 168 -0.40 12.93 0.39
CA THR A 168 0.81 12.80 -0.44
C THR A 168 1.16 14.14 -1.08
N VAL A 169 0.20 14.78 -1.75
CA VAL A 169 0.42 16.08 -2.41
C VAL A 169 0.81 17.15 -1.40
N THR A 170 0.20 17.13 -0.20
CA THR A 170 0.52 18.07 0.89
C THR A 170 1.95 17.88 1.41
N ALA A 171 2.41 16.62 1.54
CA ALA A 171 3.74 16.31 2.07
C ALA A 171 4.87 16.49 1.04
N LEU A 172 4.60 16.31 -0.26
CA LEU A 172 5.61 16.34 -1.33
C LEU A 172 6.50 17.60 -1.37
N PRO A 173 6.03 18.84 -1.11
CA PRO A 173 6.89 20.02 -1.02
C PRO A 173 7.94 19.95 0.09
N PHE A 174 7.70 19.15 1.11
CA PHE A 174 8.58 18.97 2.28
C PHE A 174 9.48 17.75 2.16
N MET A 175 9.46 17.05 1.01
CA MET A 175 10.29 15.87 0.74
C MET A 175 11.45 16.21 -0.18
N GLY A 176 12.64 15.78 0.21
CA GLY A 176 13.88 15.91 -0.57
C GLY A 176 14.35 14.58 -1.19
N PRO A 177 15.50 14.62 -1.93
CA PRO A 177 16.14 13.43 -2.47
C PRO A 177 16.44 12.40 -1.36
N GLY A 178 16.15 11.13 -1.63
CA GLY A 178 16.25 10.06 -0.62
C GLY A 178 14.96 9.87 0.20
N GLY A 179 13.98 10.75 0.05
CA GLY A 179 12.66 10.61 0.63
C GLY A 179 11.96 9.32 0.18
N ARG A 180 11.04 8.83 1.01
CA ARG A 180 10.38 7.53 0.81
C ARG A 180 8.89 7.62 1.08
N ILE A 181 8.10 7.05 0.18
CA ILE A 181 6.64 6.97 0.30
C ILE A 181 6.21 5.51 0.30
N LEU A 182 5.35 5.13 1.23
CA LEU A 182 4.67 3.84 1.26
C LEU A 182 3.15 4.09 1.22
N GLU A 183 2.50 3.63 0.16
CA GLU A 183 1.05 3.65 0.04
C GLU A 183 0.48 2.29 0.40
N ILE A 184 -0.39 2.23 1.40
CA ILE A 184 -0.95 0.96 1.88
C ILE A 184 -2.15 0.58 1.02
N CYS A 185 -1.83 -0.17 -0.03
CA CYS A 185 -2.78 -0.82 -0.91
C CYS A 185 -3.30 -2.14 -0.28
N SER A 186 -3.52 -3.16 -1.08
CA SER A 186 -3.93 -4.50 -0.67
C SER A 186 -3.72 -5.48 -1.82
N THR A 187 -3.68 -6.78 -1.55
CA THR A 187 -3.86 -7.82 -2.58
C THR A 187 -5.24 -7.72 -3.26
N ALA A 188 -6.22 -7.08 -2.63
CA ALA A 188 -7.50 -6.73 -3.24
C ALA A 188 -7.36 -5.85 -4.50
N ALA A 189 -6.23 -5.18 -4.69
CA ALA A 189 -5.92 -4.44 -5.91
C ALA A 189 -5.61 -5.33 -7.12
N PHE A 190 -5.46 -6.64 -6.94
CA PHE A 190 -5.05 -7.54 -8.00
C PHE A 190 -6.21 -8.22 -8.72
N GLN A 191 -7.41 -8.22 -8.11
CA GLN A 191 -8.61 -8.81 -8.68
C GLN A 191 -9.89 -8.21 -8.11
N PRO A 192 -11.04 -8.28 -8.81
CA PRO A 192 -12.34 -7.96 -8.25
C PRO A 192 -12.70 -8.94 -7.11
N LEU A 193 -13.43 -8.44 -6.09
CA LEU A 193 -13.86 -9.24 -4.94
C LEU A 193 -15.36 -9.03 -4.70
N GLN A 194 -16.19 -10.08 -4.90
CA GLN A 194 -17.60 -10.03 -4.53
C GLN A 194 -17.73 -9.78 -3.02
N HIS A 195 -18.74 -9.03 -2.61
CA HIS A 195 -19.00 -8.58 -1.25
C HIS A 195 -17.94 -7.66 -0.63
N PHE A 196 -16.94 -7.26 -1.43
CA PHE A 196 -15.88 -6.33 -1.02
C PHE A 196 -15.49 -5.39 -2.18
N GLY A 197 -16.46 -5.12 -3.07
CA GLY A 197 -16.23 -4.47 -4.37
C GLY A 197 -15.68 -3.05 -4.26
N VAL A 198 -16.32 -2.18 -3.45
CA VAL A 198 -15.88 -0.79 -3.28
C VAL A 198 -14.48 -0.72 -2.68
N TYR A 199 -14.21 -1.54 -1.64
CA TYR A 199 -12.86 -1.64 -1.09
C TYR A 199 -11.83 -2.08 -2.13
N ALA A 200 -12.12 -3.15 -2.88
CA ALA A 200 -11.21 -3.64 -3.91
C ALA A 200 -10.94 -2.56 -4.97
N ALA A 201 -11.99 -1.85 -5.43
CA ALA A 201 -11.86 -0.76 -6.38
C ALA A 201 -11.00 0.38 -5.83
N SER A 202 -11.20 0.80 -4.57
CA SER A 202 -10.37 1.81 -3.93
C SER A 202 -8.90 1.37 -3.87
N LYS A 203 -8.62 0.10 -3.60
CA LYS A 203 -7.24 -0.38 -3.56
C LYS A 203 -6.60 -0.52 -4.95
N VAL A 204 -7.39 -0.71 -6.01
CA VAL A 204 -6.94 -0.60 -7.41
C VAL A 204 -6.56 0.84 -7.73
N PHE A 205 -7.42 1.81 -7.37
CA PHE A 205 -7.14 3.24 -7.57
C PHE A 205 -5.80 3.60 -6.92
N LEU A 206 -5.64 3.34 -5.62
CA LEU A 206 -4.43 3.67 -4.88
C LEU A 206 -3.19 2.95 -5.44
N TYR A 207 -3.33 1.69 -5.88
CA TYR A 207 -2.24 0.93 -6.49
C TYR A 207 -1.76 1.57 -7.78
N HIS A 208 -2.67 1.94 -8.69
CA HIS A 208 -2.32 2.58 -9.97
C HIS A 208 -1.75 3.98 -9.74
N TYR A 209 -2.35 4.79 -8.87
CA TYR A 209 -1.81 6.07 -8.45
C TYR A 209 -0.36 5.96 -7.96
N THR A 210 -0.11 5.03 -7.04
CA THR A 210 1.23 4.79 -6.49
C THR A 210 2.24 4.43 -7.58
N ARG A 211 1.82 3.63 -8.57
CA ARG A 211 2.68 3.20 -9.68
C ARG A 211 3.04 4.35 -10.62
N ALA A 212 2.09 5.23 -10.91
CA ALA A 212 2.31 6.44 -11.71
C ALA A 212 3.21 7.43 -10.95
N LEU A 213 2.85 7.75 -9.71
CA LEU A 213 3.61 8.66 -8.83
C LEU A 213 5.07 8.26 -8.69
N ARG A 214 5.37 6.96 -8.66
CA ARG A 214 6.75 6.46 -8.62
C ARG A 214 7.58 6.97 -9.80
N MET A 215 7.02 6.95 -11.00
CA MET A 215 7.71 7.40 -12.21
C MET A 215 7.87 8.92 -12.23
N GLU A 216 6.86 9.65 -11.78
CA GLU A 216 6.89 11.11 -11.67
C GLU A 216 7.93 11.60 -10.67
N LEU A 217 8.14 10.85 -9.57
CA LEU A 217 9.08 11.21 -8.50
C LEU A 217 10.48 10.60 -8.68
N LEU A 218 10.70 9.77 -9.70
CA LEU A 218 12.01 9.20 -10.00
C LEU A 218 13.08 10.27 -10.22
N PRO A 219 12.85 11.37 -10.99
CA PRO A 219 13.82 12.45 -11.15
C PRO A 219 14.12 13.22 -9.85
N ARG A 220 13.20 13.18 -8.88
CA ARG A 220 13.41 13.76 -7.55
C ARG A 220 14.11 12.80 -6.57
N HIS A 221 14.47 11.61 -7.01
CA HIS A 221 15.07 10.54 -6.19
C HIS A 221 14.23 10.16 -4.96
N ILE A 222 12.89 10.27 -5.05
CA ILE A 222 11.95 9.85 -4.01
C ILE A 222 11.45 8.44 -4.33
N ARG A 223 11.61 7.50 -3.39
CA ARG A 223 11.19 6.10 -3.56
C ARG A 223 9.73 5.93 -3.20
N VAL A 224 8.94 5.42 -4.12
CA VAL A 224 7.52 5.15 -3.90
C VAL A 224 7.25 3.66 -4.00
N THR A 225 6.54 3.08 -3.01
CA THR A 225 6.24 1.64 -2.93
C THR A 225 4.76 1.42 -2.63
N ALA A 226 4.09 0.67 -3.49
CA ALA A 226 2.76 0.12 -3.20
C ALA A 226 2.90 -1.09 -2.27
N VAL A 227 2.34 -1.02 -1.09
CA VAL A 227 2.34 -2.13 -0.13
C VAL A 227 1.03 -2.89 -0.25
N CYS A 228 1.10 -4.16 -0.65
CA CYS A 228 -0.06 -5.00 -0.94
C CYS A 228 -0.13 -6.19 0.03
N PRO A 229 -0.53 -5.98 1.31
CA PRO A 229 -0.73 -7.05 2.26
C PRO A 229 -2.01 -7.83 1.94
N TYR A 230 -2.09 -9.05 2.46
CA TYR A 230 -3.32 -9.81 2.62
C TYR A 230 -3.96 -9.48 3.97
N TRP A 231 -4.91 -10.28 4.45
CA TRP A 231 -5.51 -10.08 5.76
C TRP A 231 -4.47 -10.00 6.87
N MET A 232 -4.67 -9.08 7.81
CA MET A 232 -3.89 -8.97 9.03
C MET A 232 -4.77 -9.34 10.22
N ARG A 233 -4.45 -10.46 10.90
CA ARG A 233 -5.31 -11.04 11.95
C ARG A 233 -5.24 -10.32 13.29
N ASP A 234 -4.15 -9.62 13.52
CA ASP A 234 -3.81 -8.91 14.75
C ASP A 234 -4.16 -7.40 14.70
N THR A 235 -5.11 -7.03 13.85
CA THR A 235 -5.56 -5.66 13.69
C THR A 235 -7.08 -5.54 13.84
N GLU A 236 -7.56 -4.32 14.10
CA GLU A 236 -8.99 -4.00 14.15
C GLU A 236 -9.68 -4.04 12.77
N PHE A 237 -8.93 -4.23 11.67
CA PHE A 237 -9.46 -4.13 10.31
C PHE A 237 -10.57 -5.15 10.03
N ILE A 238 -10.37 -6.43 10.37
CA ILE A 238 -11.35 -7.48 10.11
C ILE A 238 -12.65 -7.27 10.92
N PRO A 239 -12.60 -7.02 12.25
CA PRO A 239 -13.79 -6.69 13.02
C PRO A 239 -14.56 -5.47 12.47
N ILE A 240 -13.85 -4.40 12.09
CA ILE A 240 -14.45 -3.18 11.52
C ILE A 240 -15.09 -3.46 10.15
N ALA A 241 -14.43 -4.27 9.31
CA ALA A 241 -14.95 -4.63 8.00
C ALA A 241 -16.25 -5.47 8.11
N LYS A 242 -16.33 -6.36 9.08
CA LYS A 242 -17.51 -7.20 9.36
C LYS A 242 -18.66 -6.45 10.05
N ALA A 243 -18.41 -5.28 10.62
CA ALA A 243 -19.45 -4.55 11.38
C ALA A 243 -20.67 -4.12 10.54
N ALA A 244 -20.56 -4.16 9.20
CA ALA A 244 -21.70 -3.93 8.29
C ALA A 244 -22.56 -5.20 8.06
N GLU A 245 -22.10 -6.39 8.49
CA GLU A 245 -22.86 -7.63 8.39
C GLU A 245 -23.96 -7.65 9.47
N ALA A 246 -25.19 -7.93 9.08
CA ALA A 246 -26.31 -7.99 10.02
C ALA A 246 -26.15 -9.13 11.02
N LYS A 247 -26.52 -8.89 12.29
CA LYS A 247 -26.51 -9.93 13.32
C LYS A 247 -27.43 -11.09 12.92
N GLY A 248 -26.90 -12.31 12.96
CA GLY A 248 -27.63 -13.54 12.63
C GLY A 248 -27.56 -13.98 11.17
N GLU A 249 -26.97 -13.21 10.29
CA GLU A 249 -26.71 -13.63 8.91
C GLU A 249 -25.42 -14.43 8.77
N LYS A 250 -25.40 -15.30 7.75
CA LYS A 250 -24.16 -16.01 7.39
C LYS A 250 -23.13 -15.00 6.90
N PRO A 251 -21.89 -15.02 7.41
CA PRO A 251 -20.87 -14.07 7.01
C PRO A 251 -20.59 -14.19 5.52
N ALA A 252 -20.49 -13.03 4.85
CA ALA A 252 -20.22 -12.96 3.42
C ALA A 252 -18.82 -13.49 3.06
N ILE A 253 -17.86 -13.29 3.97
CA ILE A 253 -16.50 -13.84 3.87
C ILE A 253 -16.24 -14.63 5.16
N LYS A 254 -16.04 -15.95 5.04
CA LYS A 254 -15.81 -16.82 6.19
C LYS A 254 -14.32 -17.03 6.48
N ASN A 255 -13.50 -17.06 5.44
CA ASN A 255 -12.11 -17.47 5.53
C ASN A 255 -11.15 -16.28 5.49
N PHE A 256 -10.38 -16.13 6.55
CA PHE A 256 -9.29 -15.16 6.70
C PHE A 256 -7.94 -15.85 6.88
N ALA A 257 -7.80 -17.08 6.32
CA ALA A 257 -6.56 -17.85 6.36
C ALA A 257 -5.41 -17.09 5.67
N PHE A 258 -4.17 -17.55 5.88
CA PHE A 258 -2.96 -16.96 5.32
C PHE A 258 -2.68 -15.50 5.73
N GLY A 259 -3.38 -15.01 6.76
CA GLY A 259 -3.13 -13.69 7.33
C GLY A 259 -1.70 -13.56 7.87
N VAL A 260 -1.13 -12.38 7.71
CA VAL A 260 0.23 -12.05 8.16
C VAL A 260 0.14 -11.04 9.29
N PRO A 261 0.93 -11.17 10.39
CA PRO A 261 0.98 -10.17 11.46
C PRO A 261 1.43 -8.80 10.95
N ALA A 262 0.86 -7.73 11.52
CA ALA A 262 1.10 -6.35 11.09
C ALA A 262 2.58 -5.93 11.25
N ASP A 263 3.27 -6.39 12.30
CA ASP A 263 4.70 -6.15 12.50
C ASP A 263 5.56 -6.70 11.35
N ARG A 264 5.20 -7.91 10.87
CA ARG A 264 5.88 -8.55 9.74
C ARG A 264 5.62 -7.80 8.44
N VAL A 265 4.39 -7.29 8.25
CA VAL A 265 4.05 -6.43 7.11
C VAL A 265 4.89 -5.16 7.16
N ALA A 266 4.91 -4.44 8.28
CA ALA A 266 5.70 -3.23 8.46
C ALA A 266 7.19 -3.47 8.20
N ARG A 267 7.77 -4.52 8.78
CA ARG A 267 9.18 -4.87 8.59
C ARG A 267 9.53 -5.14 7.13
N ARG A 268 8.72 -5.98 6.44
CA ARG A 268 9.01 -6.37 5.05
C ARG A 268 8.82 -5.22 4.09
N SER A 269 7.76 -4.43 4.25
CA SER A 269 7.48 -3.30 3.35
C SER A 269 8.50 -2.16 3.51
N LEU A 270 8.93 -1.83 4.72
CA LEU A 270 10.01 -0.88 4.93
C LEU A 270 11.33 -1.34 4.28
N ARG A 271 11.66 -2.64 4.40
CA ARG A 271 12.83 -3.20 3.71
C ARG A 271 12.69 -3.11 2.19
N THR A 272 11.53 -3.48 1.65
CA THR A 272 11.23 -3.41 0.21
C THR A 272 11.36 -1.98 -0.31
N ASN A 273 10.82 -1.01 0.42
CA ASN A 273 10.91 0.41 0.07
C ASN A 273 12.35 0.95 0.16
N ARG A 274 13.14 0.57 1.17
CA ARG A 274 14.58 0.92 1.26
C ARG A 274 15.37 0.40 0.06
N LEU A 275 15.03 -0.78 -0.44
CA LEU A 275 15.62 -1.36 -1.66
C LEU A 275 15.12 -0.69 -2.96
N GLY A 276 14.25 0.30 -2.87
CA GLY A 276 13.69 0.99 -4.03
C GLY A 276 12.73 0.16 -4.86
N MET A 277 12.18 -0.93 -4.33
CA MET A 277 11.23 -1.78 -5.07
C MET A 277 9.85 -1.14 -5.17
N ALA A 278 9.25 -1.26 -6.33
CA ALA A 278 7.97 -0.61 -6.65
C ALA A 278 6.74 -1.21 -5.92
N VAL A 279 6.80 -2.49 -5.59
CA VAL A 279 5.68 -3.20 -4.94
C VAL A 279 6.21 -4.11 -3.84
N SER A 280 5.60 -4.04 -2.67
CA SER A 280 5.82 -4.95 -1.55
C SER A 280 4.64 -5.91 -1.42
N THR A 281 4.91 -7.20 -1.47
CA THR A 281 3.96 -8.28 -1.19
C THR A 281 4.42 -9.03 0.06
N PRO A 282 4.03 -8.56 1.27
CA PRO A 282 4.59 -9.06 2.53
C PRO A 282 4.01 -10.40 2.96
N GLY A 283 4.25 -11.44 2.19
CA GLY A 283 3.83 -12.83 2.44
C GLY A 283 3.93 -13.66 1.17
N LEU A 284 4.14 -14.97 1.32
CA LEU A 284 4.22 -15.89 0.17
C LEU A 284 2.91 -15.87 -0.63
N PHE A 285 1.78 -15.95 0.08
CA PHE A 285 0.45 -15.87 -0.56
C PHE A 285 0.28 -14.60 -1.39
N CYS A 286 0.69 -13.43 -0.85
CA CYS A 286 0.60 -12.15 -1.57
C CYS A 286 1.41 -12.16 -2.87
N THR A 287 2.59 -12.79 -2.86
CA THR A 287 3.47 -12.88 -4.03
C THR A 287 2.89 -13.83 -5.08
N ILE A 288 2.42 -14.99 -4.66
CA ILE A 288 1.76 -15.98 -5.52
C ILE A 288 0.50 -15.38 -6.15
N HIS A 289 -0.37 -14.78 -5.33
CA HIS A 289 -1.59 -14.12 -5.80
C HIS A 289 -1.29 -13.03 -6.84
N ARG A 290 -0.32 -12.15 -6.58
CA ARG A 290 0.12 -11.14 -7.54
C ARG A 290 0.60 -11.73 -8.86
N PHE A 291 1.30 -12.86 -8.82
CA PHE A 291 1.78 -13.55 -10.02
C PHE A 291 0.62 -14.11 -10.84
N PHE A 292 -0.25 -14.90 -10.21
CA PHE A 292 -1.38 -15.52 -10.91
C PHE A 292 -2.41 -14.51 -11.39
N SER A 293 -2.64 -13.41 -10.66
CA SER A 293 -3.56 -12.35 -11.08
C SER A 293 -3.15 -11.63 -12.38
N LYS A 294 -1.90 -11.78 -12.81
CA LYS A 294 -1.41 -11.26 -14.10
C LYS A 294 -1.53 -12.25 -15.25
N LEU A 295 -1.62 -13.53 -14.94
CA LEU A 295 -1.64 -14.62 -15.93
C LEU A 295 -3.05 -15.11 -16.22
N LEU A 296 -3.92 -15.11 -15.20
CA LEU A 296 -5.26 -15.66 -15.32
C LEU A 296 -6.27 -14.60 -15.75
N PRO A 297 -7.26 -14.95 -16.60
CA PRO A 297 -8.40 -14.10 -16.87
C PRO A 297 -9.12 -13.71 -15.56
N ARG A 298 -9.68 -12.49 -15.52
CA ARG A 298 -10.35 -11.96 -14.30
C ARG A 298 -11.56 -12.82 -13.90
N GLU A 299 -12.24 -13.41 -14.85
CA GLU A 299 -13.38 -14.30 -14.64
C GLU A 299 -12.97 -15.53 -13.83
N VAL A 300 -11.82 -16.14 -14.14
CA VAL A 300 -11.28 -17.28 -13.39
C VAL A 300 -10.97 -16.88 -11.95
N LEU A 301 -10.38 -15.70 -11.75
CA LEU A 301 -10.08 -15.20 -10.42
C LEU A 301 -11.34 -14.89 -9.61
N LEU A 302 -12.43 -14.42 -10.26
CA LEU A 302 -13.73 -14.18 -9.63
C LEU A 302 -14.35 -15.48 -9.12
N TYR A 303 -14.36 -16.56 -9.93
CA TYR A 303 -14.87 -17.87 -9.49
C TYR A 303 -14.01 -18.47 -8.38
N PHE A 304 -12.70 -18.34 -8.48
CA PHE A 304 -11.79 -18.77 -7.42
C PHE A 304 -12.03 -18.03 -6.11
N TRP A 305 -12.24 -16.70 -6.17
CA TRP A 305 -12.62 -15.92 -4.99
C TRP A 305 -13.96 -16.35 -4.42
N GLU A 306 -14.97 -16.61 -5.27
CA GLU A 306 -16.28 -17.07 -4.84
C GLU A 306 -16.19 -18.39 -4.06
N LEU A 307 -15.31 -19.30 -4.48
CA LEU A 307 -15.03 -20.53 -3.75
C LEU A 307 -14.33 -20.24 -2.41
N LEU A 308 -13.24 -19.47 -2.43
CA LEU A 308 -12.45 -19.18 -1.22
C LEU A 308 -13.23 -18.46 -0.12
N ARG A 309 -14.10 -17.53 -0.47
CA ARG A 309 -14.87 -16.78 0.55
C ARG A 309 -15.92 -17.63 1.26
N ARG A 310 -16.35 -18.74 0.65
CA ARG A 310 -17.36 -19.68 1.21
C ARG A 310 -16.74 -20.77 2.09
N LEU A 311 -15.48 -21.11 1.86
CA LEU A 311 -14.72 -22.03 2.70
C LEU A 311 -14.42 -21.41 4.07
#